data_fe7bb9990ca25ed78f11f780c6d5e76a
#
_entry.id   fe7bb9990ca25ed78f11f780c6d5e76a
#
_cell.length_a   1.000
_cell.length_b   1.000
_cell.length_c   1.000
_cell.angle_alpha   90.00
_cell.angle_beta   90.00
_cell.angle_gamma   90.00
#
_symmetry.space_group_name_H-M   'P 1'
#
loop_
_entity.id
_entity.type
_entity.pdbx_description
1 polymer ?
#
loop_
_entity_poly.entity_id
_entity_poly.type
_entity_poly.pdbx_seq_one_letter_code
_entity_poly.pdbx_strand_id
1 'polypeptide(L)'
;MPLIGGLKLYVIAQSIMGNTLPFGRDRFLSFLHRHHLIIPPRKPRHTTNSNHIYMKYPNCVKGVNVLYVNQVWVSDITYIYTIDDGFCYLHMVTDYYSRALLGAIVSPTLETIYSQQALQQAIDRAGGGNLCGTTHHSDRGVQYASDAYVLSLKEHHIRISMTEDSNPTDNGL
;
A
#
# COMPACT_ATOMS: atom_id res chain seq x y z
N MET A 1 -22.83 8.30 4.83
CA MET A 1 -22.15 9.54 5.23
C MET A 1 -20.66 9.26 5.34
N PRO A 2 -19.78 10.11 4.80
CA PRO A 2 -18.35 9.94 4.99
C PRO A 2 -18.02 10.05 6.48
N LEU A 3 -17.21 9.12 6.99
CA LEU A 3 -16.76 9.08 8.37
C LEU A 3 -15.78 10.25 8.59
N ILE A 4 -16.21 11.28 9.30
CA ILE A 4 -15.40 12.49 9.56
C ILE A 4 -14.71 12.31 10.90
N GLY A 5 -13.37 12.39 10.92
CA GLY A 5 -12.58 12.37 12.15
C GLY A 5 -12.81 13.60 13.03
N GLY A 6 -12.63 13.48 14.34
CA GLY A 6 -12.95 14.52 15.32
C GLY A 6 -12.30 15.88 15.03
N LEU A 7 -11.08 15.92 14.51
CA LEU A 7 -10.41 17.18 14.12
C LEU A 7 -11.11 17.87 12.94
N LYS A 8 -11.48 17.12 11.91
CA LYS A 8 -12.26 17.68 10.78
C LYS A 8 -13.62 18.16 11.23
N LEU A 9 -14.26 17.43 12.15
CA LEU A 9 -15.54 17.83 12.72
C LEU A 9 -15.41 19.15 13.51
N TYR A 10 -14.32 19.35 14.26
CA TYR A 10 -14.02 20.61 14.93
C TYR A 10 -13.90 21.79 13.96
N VAL A 11 -13.16 21.64 12.87
CA VAL A 11 -13.02 22.67 11.85
C VAL A 11 -14.37 23.01 11.19
N ILE A 12 -15.19 22.01 10.90
CA ILE A 12 -16.54 22.20 10.34
C ILE A 12 -17.42 22.93 11.37
N ALA A 13 -17.38 22.53 12.63
CA ALA A 13 -18.14 23.19 13.68
C ALA A 13 -17.73 24.68 13.84
N GLN A 14 -16.42 24.97 13.76
CA GLN A 14 -15.94 26.35 13.76
C GLN A 14 -16.41 27.15 12.54
N SER A 15 -16.44 26.55 11.35
CA SER A 15 -16.92 27.25 10.15
C SER A 15 -18.40 27.55 10.16
N ILE A 16 -19.22 26.71 10.82
CA ILE A 16 -20.67 26.90 10.95
C ILE A 16 -21.01 27.88 12.07
N MET A 17 -20.35 27.75 13.22
CA MET A 17 -20.68 28.52 14.44
C MET A 17 -19.83 29.77 14.63
N GLY A 18 -18.81 29.95 13.78
CA GLY A 18 -17.87 31.07 13.90
C GLY A 18 -17.11 31.01 15.24
N ASN A 19 -16.78 32.19 15.79
CA ASN A 19 -16.11 32.31 17.08
C ASN A 19 -17.03 32.03 18.31
N THR A 20 -18.25 31.55 18.09
CA THR A 20 -19.22 31.25 19.15
C THR A 20 -19.12 29.85 19.72
N LEU A 21 -18.17 29.04 19.22
CA LEU A 21 -17.93 27.72 19.77
C LEU A 21 -17.42 27.86 21.22
N PRO A 22 -18.16 27.36 22.23
CA PRO A 22 -17.82 27.62 23.63
C PRO A 22 -16.58 26.84 24.12
N PHE A 23 -15.96 26.06 23.24
CA PHE A 23 -14.82 25.18 23.59
C PHE A 23 -13.67 25.34 22.59
N GLY A 24 -12.43 25.30 23.09
CA GLY A 24 -11.26 25.05 22.27
C GLY A 24 -11.22 23.59 21.78
N ARG A 25 -10.34 23.32 20.80
CA ARG A 25 -10.16 22.01 20.13
C ARG A 25 -10.15 20.83 21.11
N ASP A 26 -9.33 20.88 22.15
CA ASP A 26 -9.11 19.73 23.04
C ASP A 26 -10.35 19.44 23.93
N ARG A 27 -11.06 20.47 24.38
CA ARG A 27 -12.35 20.33 25.06
C ARG A 27 -13.42 19.76 24.13
N PHE A 28 -13.45 20.18 22.89
CA PHE A 28 -14.38 19.66 21.89
C PHE A 28 -14.14 18.17 21.64
N LEU A 29 -12.89 17.76 21.45
CA LEU A 29 -12.54 16.35 21.28
C LEU A 29 -12.90 15.53 22.53
N SER A 30 -12.59 16.05 23.74
CA SER A 30 -12.96 15.40 24.99
C SER A 30 -14.48 15.26 25.16
N PHE A 31 -15.26 16.25 24.72
CA PHE A 31 -16.71 16.18 24.70
C PHE A 31 -17.18 15.07 23.76
N LEU A 32 -16.67 15.02 22.52
CA LEU A 32 -17.02 13.98 21.57
C LEU A 32 -16.69 12.56 22.11
N HIS A 33 -15.53 12.38 22.76
CA HIS A 33 -15.17 11.11 23.39
C HIS A 33 -16.13 10.72 24.52
N ARG A 34 -16.44 11.68 25.42
CA ARG A 34 -17.33 11.43 26.56
C ARG A 34 -18.74 11.02 26.14
N HIS A 35 -19.22 11.55 25.02
CA HIS A 35 -20.56 11.26 24.50
C HIS A 35 -20.57 10.19 23.41
N HIS A 36 -19.47 9.44 23.22
CA HIS A 36 -19.35 8.38 22.21
C HIS A 36 -19.67 8.83 20.77
N LEU A 37 -19.41 10.11 20.47
CA LEU A 37 -19.64 10.70 19.15
C LEU A 37 -18.45 10.57 18.20
N ILE A 38 -17.33 10.02 18.68
CA ILE A 38 -16.18 9.67 17.86
C ILE A 38 -16.23 8.19 17.55
N ILE A 39 -16.08 7.87 16.27
CA ILE A 39 -15.89 6.50 15.84
C ILE A 39 -14.48 6.08 16.27
N PRO A 40 -14.33 5.02 17.05
CA PRO A 40 -13.02 4.57 17.46
C PRO A 40 -12.17 4.24 16.23
N PRO A 41 -10.87 4.58 16.24
CA PRO A 41 -9.98 4.22 15.14
C PRO A 41 -10.05 2.69 14.94
N ARG A 42 -10.23 2.28 13.69
CA ARG A 42 -10.17 0.84 13.35
C ARG A 42 -8.79 0.35 13.74
N LYS A 43 -8.73 -0.74 14.51
CA LYS A 43 -7.45 -1.40 14.81
C LYS A 43 -6.80 -1.75 13.48
N PRO A 44 -5.53 -1.35 13.25
CA PRO A 44 -4.83 -1.76 12.04
C PRO A 44 -4.81 -3.30 12.01
N ARG A 45 -5.27 -3.89 10.93
CA ARG A 45 -5.10 -5.33 10.72
C ARG A 45 -3.65 -5.55 10.29
N HIS A 46 -2.99 -6.51 10.93
CA HIS A 46 -1.73 -7.02 10.39
C HIS A 46 -2.04 -7.72 9.06
N THR A 47 -1.64 -7.10 7.97
CA THR A 47 -1.97 -7.51 6.61
C THR A 47 -0.83 -8.29 5.96
N THR A 48 0.39 -8.12 6.47
CA THR A 48 1.59 -8.73 5.93
C THR A 48 2.01 -9.92 6.79
N ASN A 49 2.02 -11.11 6.20
CA ASN A 49 2.65 -12.28 6.82
C ASN A 49 4.13 -12.31 6.41
N SER A 50 4.99 -11.66 7.20
CA SER A 50 6.45 -11.62 7.01
C SER A 50 7.20 -12.73 7.76
N ASN A 51 6.50 -13.54 8.56
CA ASN A 51 7.07 -14.66 9.31
C ASN A 51 6.95 -15.98 8.53
N HIS A 52 7.63 -16.06 7.39
CA HIS A 52 7.66 -17.22 6.49
C HIS A 52 9.10 -17.69 6.23
N ILE A 53 9.24 -18.90 5.66
CA ILE A 53 10.53 -19.57 5.40
C ILE A 53 11.25 -19.06 4.14
N TYR A 54 10.56 -18.32 3.27
CA TYR A 54 11.14 -17.84 2.03
C TYR A 54 12.28 -16.85 2.26
N MET A 55 13.20 -16.78 1.29
CA MET A 55 14.35 -15.88 1.29
C MET A 55 13.87 -14.42 1.33
N LYS A 56 14.51 -13.61 2.17
CA LYS A 56 14.30 -12.16 2.25
C LYS A 56 15.43 -11.45 1.51
N TYR A 57 15.07 -10.50 0.68
CA TYR A 57 16.01 -9.72 -0.13
C TYR A 57 16.35 -8.40 0.56
N PRO A 58 17.58 -7.86 0.35
CA PRO A 58 17.97 -6.58 0.94
C PRO A 58 17.19 -5.42 0.35
N ASN A 59 17.11 -4.31 1.08
CA ASN A 59 16.57 -3.05 0.57
C ASN A 59 17.60 -2.39 -0.36
N CYS A 60 17.36 -2.43 -1.66
CA CYS A 60 18.23 -1.87 -2.69
C CYS A 60 17.78 -0.48 -3.18
N VAL A 61 16.69 0.08 -2.63
CA VAL A 61 16.14 1.36 -3.09
C VAL A 61 16.30 2.49 -2.06
N LYS A 62 16.73 2.17 -0.86
CA LYS A 62 16.95 3.16 0.21
C LYS A 62 18.05 4.15 -0.22
N GLY A 63 17.68 5.43 -0.28
CA GLY A 63 18.61 6.50 -0.69
C GLY A 63 18.89 6.55 -2.20
N VAL A 64 18.22 5.75 -3.00
CA VAL A 64 18.33 5.79 -4.47
C VAL A 64 17.52 6.97 -5.00
N ASN A 65 18.16 7.81 -5.82
CA ASN A 65 17.47 8.84 -6.56
C ASN A 65 16.90 8.25 -7.86
N VAL A 66 15.57 8.15 -7.94
CA VAL A 66 14.88 7.58 -9.11
C VAL A 66 14.70 8.68 -10.15
N LEU A 67 15.26 8.49 -11.34
CA LEU A 67 15.41 9.53 -12.36
C LEU A 67 14.61 9.28 -13.66
N TYR A 68 14.17 8.04 -13.88
CA TYR A 68 13.46 7.67 -15.12
C TYR A 68 12.43 6.54 -14.89
N VAL A 69 11.55 6.36 -15.85
CA VAL A 69 10.52 5.32 -15.86
C VAL A 69 11.14 3.92 -15.89
N ASN A 70 10.49 2.97 -15.27
CA ASN A 70 10.92 1.56 -15.14
C ASN A 70 12.24 1.37 -14.38
N GLN A 71 12.73 2.39 -13.66
CA GLN A 71 13.90 2.23 -12.79
C GLN A 71 13.53 1.50 -11.49
N VAL A 72 12.42 1.89 -10.86
CA VAL A 72 11.90 1.25 -9.65
C VAL A 72 10.40 1.02 -9.79
N TRP A 73 9.98 -0.21 -9.63
CA TRP A 73 8.60 -0.60 -9.48
C TRP A 73 8.28 -0.89 -8.02
N VAL A 74 7.15 -0.43 -7.55
CA VAL A 74 6.67 -0.69 -6.19
C VAL A 74 5.40 -1.53 -6.25
N SER A 75 5.37 -2.61 -5.48
CA SER A 75 4.20 -3.48 -5.35
C SER A 75 3.60 -3.42 -3.96
N ASP A 76 2.29 -3.39 -3.92
CA ASP A 76 1.50 -3.39 -2.68
C ASP A 76 0.16 -4.10 -2.88
N ILE A 77 -0.43 -4.56 -1.77
CA ILE A 77 -1.77 -5.15 -1.76
C ILE A 77 -2.67 -4.32 -0.85
N THR A 78 -3.67 -3.70 -1.44
CA THR A 78 -4.64 -2.88 -0.72
C THR A 78 -5.95 -3.64 -0.51
N TYR A 79 -6.49 -3.57 0.71
CA TYR A 79 -7.76 -4.16 1.08
C TYR A 79 -8.91 -3.23 0.69
N ILE A 80 -9.81 -3.72 -0.15
CA ILE A 80 -11.01 -3.01 -0.58
C ILE A 80 -12.22 -3.71 0.01
N TYR A 81 -13.12 -2.94 0.60
CA TYR A 81 -14.41 -3.48 1.04
C TYR A 81 -15.49 -3.09 0.03
N THR A 82 -16.15 -4.11 -0.53
CA THR A 82 -17.31 -3.96 -1.40
C THR A 82 -18.59 -4.34 -0.64
N ILE A 83 -19.73 -3.83 -1.11
CA ILE A 83 -21.03 -4.10 -0.46
C ILE A 83 -21.47 -5.53 -0.75
N ASP A 84 -21.22 -6.01 -1.96
CA ASP A 84 -21.74 -7.29 -2.45
C ASP A 84 -20.82 -8.46 -2.07
N ASP A 85 -19.48 -8.28 -2.22
CA ASP A 85 -18.49 -9.37 -2.05
C ASP A 85 -17.72 -9.30 -0.74
N GLY A 86 -17.93 -8.24 0.08
CA GLY A 86 -17.17 -8.04 1.30
C GLY A 86 -15.74 -7.56 1.05
N PHE A 87 -14.73 -8.21 1.65
CA PHE A 87 -13.33 -7.83 1.44
C PHE A 87 -12.77 -8.45 0.17
N CYS A 88 -12.28 -7.57 -0.70
CA CYS A 88 -11.46 -7.87 -1.87
C CYS A 88 -10.06 -7.31 -1.70
N TYR A 89 -9.13 -7.79 -2.51
CA TYR A 89 -7.73 -7.43 -2.46
C TYR A 89 -7.28 -6.87 -3.81
N LEU A 90 -6.74 -5.66 -3.80
CA LEU A 90 -6.17 -5.05 -5.00
C LEU A 90 -4.65 -5.23 -4.96
N HIS A 91 -4.14 -6.08 -5.84
CA HIS A 91 -2.72 -6.29 -6.09
C HIS A 91 -2.25 -5.29 -7.13
N MET A 92 -1.24 -4.48 -6.81
CA MET A 92 -0.78 -3.40 -7.67
C MET A 92 0.72 -3.47 -7.92
N VAL A 93 1.12 -3.07 -9.12
CA VAL A 93 2.51 -2.74 -9.47
C VAL A 93 2.50 -1.33 -10.07
N THR A 94 3.26 -0.44 -9.46
CA THR A 94 3.32 0.99 -9.82
C THR A 94 4.76 1.39 -10.15
N ASP A 95 4.96 2.12 -11.24
CA ASP A 95 6.24 2.77 -11.51
C ASP A 95 6.45 3.94 -10.57
N TYR A 96 7.54 3.90 -9.81
CA TYR A 96 7.80 4.92 -8.79
C TYR A 96 8.03 6.31 -9.37
N TYR A 97 8.71 6.43 -10.51
CA TYR A 97 9.02 7.72 -11.13
C TYR A 97 7.78 8.39 -11.72
N SER A 98 7.08 7.70 -12.60
CA SER A 98 5.92 8.25 -13.32
C SER A 98 4.63 8.19 -12.52
N ARG A 99 4.57 7.41 -11.44
CA ARG A 99 3.35 7.08 -10.67
C ARG A 99 2.32 6.32 -11.49
N ALA A 100 2.71 5.79 -12.63
CA ALA A 100 1.81 5.00 -13.49
C ALA A 100 1.51 3.64 -12.86
N LEU A 101 0.25 3.27 -12.86
CA LEU A 101 -0.20 1.94 -12.46
C LEU A 101 0.10 0.96 -13.61
N LEU A 102 1.14 0.15 -13.48
CA LEU A 102 1.60 -0.79 -14.51
C LEU A 102 0.79 -2.09 -14.51
N GLY A 103 0.41 -2.59 -13.34
CA GLY A 103 -0.42 -3.77 -13.20
C GLY A 103 -1.40 -3.63 -12.05
N ALA A 104 -2.62 -4.13 -12.22
CA ALA A 104 -3.66 -4.11 -11.20
C ALA A 104 -4.60 -5.29 -11.35
N ILE A 105 -4.77 -6.07 -10.29
CA ILE A 105 -5.69 -7.20 -10.22
C ILE A 105 -6.51 -7.11 -8.94
N VAL A 106 -7.82 -7.17 -9.07
CA VAL A 106 -8.73 -7.34 -7.94
C VAL A 106 -9.02 -8.82 -7.74
N SER A 107 -8.93 -9.29 -6.52
CA SER A 107 -9.11 -10.72 -6.20
C SER A 107 -9.92 -10.92 -4.92
N PRO A 108 -10.59 -12.07 -4.77
CA PRO A 108 -11.30 -12.42 -3.53
C PRO A 108 -10.36 -12.94 -2.43
N THR A 109 -9.13 -13.31 -2.76
CA THR A 109 -8.16 -13.91 -1.82
C THR A 109 -6.78 -13.28 -1.96
N LEU A 110 -5.91 -13.54 -0.98
CA LEU A 110 -4.49 -13.07 -0.94
C LEU A 110 -3.52 -14.07 -1.59
N GLU A 111 -3.98 -14.92 -2.51
CA GLU A 111 -3.12 -15.89 -3.17
C GLU A 111 -2.08 -15.23 -4.06
N THR A 112 -0.88 -15.80 -4.10
CA THR A 112 0.27 -15.29 -4.88
C THR A 112 -0.02 -15.15 -6.37
N ILE A 113 -0.89 -16.00 -6.93
CA ILE A 113 -1.22 -15.98 -8.35
C ILE A 113 -1.75 -14.61 -8.82
N TYR A 114 -2.48 -13.88 -7.98
CA TYR A 114 -3.01 -12.56 -8.35
C TYR A 114 -1.91 -11.49 -8.35
N SER A 115 -0.95 -11.58 -7.43
CA SER A 115 0.25 -10.73 -7.47
C SER A 115 1.09 -11.01 -8.72
N GLN A 116 1.23 -12.29 -9.12
CA GLN A 116 1.92 -12.66 -10.35
C GLN A 116 1.20 -12.12 -11.60
N GLN A 117 -0.12 -12.17 -11.66
CA GLN A 117 -0.89 -11.59 -12.76
C GLN A 117 -0.69 -10.07 -12.85
N ALA A 118 -0.67 -9.36 -11.70
CA ALA A 118 -0.37 -7.94 -11.68
C ALA A 118 1.07 -7.64 -12.15
N LEU A 119 2.05 -8.46 -11.75
CA LEU A 119 3.42 -8.37 -12.24
C LEU A 119 3.51 -8.62 -13.75
N GLN A 120 2.81 -9.64 -14.26
CA GLN A 120 2.80 -9.93 -15.69
C GLN A 120 2.24 -8.76 -16.51
N GLN A 121 1.15 -8.11 -16.04
CA GLN A 121 0.64 -6.90 -16.69
C GLN A 121 1.69 -5.78 -16.72
N ALA A 122 2.48 -5.61 -15.64
CA ALA A 122 3.53 -4.61 -15.60
C ALA A 122 4.66 -4.92 -16.59
N ILE A 123 5.07 -6.18 -16.66
CA ILE A 123 6.08 -6.66 -17.62
C ILE A 123 5.61 -6.42 -19.06
N ASP A 124 4.38 -6.79 -19.39
CA ASP A 124 3.82 -6.63 -20.73
C ASP A 124 3.75 -5.14 -21.14
N ARG A 125 3.34 -4.26 -20.21
CA ARG A 125 3.31 -2.81 -20.45
C ARG A 125 4.69 -2.18 -20.65
N ALA A 126 5.70 -2.75 -20.01
CA ALA A 126 7.10 -2.32 -20.19
C ALA A 126 7.73 -2.86 -21.49
N GLY A 127 6.99 -3.59 -22.32
CA GLY A 127 7.44 -4.15 -23.58
C GLY A 127 7.89 -5.62 -23.49
N GLY A 128 7.75 -6.23 -22.32
CA GLY A 128 8.15 -7.63 -22.10
C GLY A 128 9.65 -7.84 -22.13
N GLY A 129 10.06 -9.09 -22.11
CA GLY A 129 11.46 -9.49 -22.34
C GLY A 129 12.41 -9.13 -21.19
N ASN A 130 13.59 -8.61 -21.55
CA ASN A 130 14.65 -8.28 -20.60
C ASN A 130 14.46 -6.88 -20.00
N LEU A 131 14.16 -6.82 -18.71
CA LEU A 131 13.99 -5.59 -17.94
C LEU A 131 15.21 -5.34 -17.01
N CYS A 132 16.41 -5.64 -17.51
CA CYS A 132 17.66 -5.38 -16.81
C CYS A 132 17.78 -3.88 -16.50
N GLY A 133 18.01 -3.56 -15.22
CA GLY A 133 18.01 -2.17 -14.72
C GLY A 133 16.77 -1.79 -13.93
N THR A 134 15.66 -2.53 -14.07
CA THR A 134 14.48 -2.37 -13.23
C THR A 134 14.71 -3.03 -11.86
N THR A 135 14.33 -2.34 -10.79
CA THR A 135 14.29 -2.88 -9.44
C THR A 135 12.83 -2.96 -8.98
N HIS A 136 12.37 -4.16 -8.63
CA HIS A 136 11.06 -4.36 -8.01
C HIS A 136 11.21 -4.29 -6.49
N HIS A 137 10.47 -3.39 -5.86
CA HIS A 137 10.45 -3.20 -4.41
C HIS A 137 9.07 -3.54 -3.83
N SER A 138 9.06 -4.29 -2.73
CA SER A 138 7.86 -4.67 -2.01
C SER A 138 8.11 -4.77 -0.52
N ASP A 139 7.05 -4.96 0.25
CA ASP A 139 7.19 -5.45 1.62
C ASP A 139 7.67 -6.92 1.64
N ARG A 140 7.83 -7.48 2.86
CA ARG A 140 8.23 -8.88 3.06
C ARG A 140 7.03 -9.83 3.10
N GLY A 141 5.96 -9.51 2.38
CA GLY A 141 4.77 -10.37 2.29
C GLY A 141 5.09 -11.70 1.59
N VAL A 142 4.44 -12.78 2.06
CA VAL A 142 4.60 -14.13 1.50
C VAL A 142 4.36 -14.17 -0.01
N GLN A 143 3.46 -13.34 -0.51
CA GLN A 143 3.13 -13.25 -1.93
C GLN A 143 4.36 -12.88 -2.77
N TYR A 144 5.15 -11.89 -2.32
CA TYR A 144 6.33 -11.38 -3.03
C TYR A 144 7.59 -12.21 -2.81
N ALA A 145 7.66 -12.91 -1.67
CA ALA A 145 8.78 -13.77 -1.32
C ALA A 145 8.66 -15.20 -1.86
N SER A 146 7.49 -15.59 -2.38
CA SER A 146 7.25 -16.94 -2.91
C SER A 146 8.17 -17.27 -4.09
N ASP A 147 8.59 -18.53 -4.19
CA ASP A 147 9.49 -18.97 -5.27
C ASP A 147 8.93 -18.64 -6.66
N ALA A 148 7.63 -18.80 -6.86
CA ALA A 148 6.98 -18.54 -8.14
C ALA A 148 7.04 -17.05 -8.53
N TYR A 149 6.83 -16.14 -7.59
CA TYR A 149 6.94 -14.70 -7.83
C TYR A 149 8.39 -14.27 -8.09
N VAL A 150 9.31 -14.77 -7.27
CA VAL A 150 10.75 -14.53 -7.39
C VAL A 150 11.29 -15.05 -8.72
N LEU A 151 10.84 -16.24 -9.15
CA LEU A 151 11.23 -16.82 -10.44
C LEU A 151 10.82 -15.90 -11.59
N SER A 152 9.59 -15.42 -11.60
CA SER A 152 9.10 -14.49 -12.62
C SER A 152 9.93 -13.21 -12.72
N LEU A 153 10.34 -12.62 -11.58
CA LEU A 153 11.24 -11.46 -11.57
C LEU A 153 12.61 -11.79 -12.16
N LYS A 154 13.19 -12.94 -11.81
CA LYS A 154 14.50 -13.39 -12.30
C LYS A 154 14.50 -13.68 -13.80
N GLU A 155 13.46 -14.31 -14.31
CA GLU A 155 13.31 -14.61 -15.75
C GLU A 155 13.34 -13.35 -16.61
N HIS A 156 12.86 -12.22 -16.06
CA HIS A 156 12.89 -10.92 -16.73
C HIS A 156 14.07 -10.04 -16.33
N HIS A 157 15.04 -10.60 -15.60
CA HIS A 157 16.23 -9.89 -15.09
C HIS A 157 15.93 -8.68 -14.20
N ILE A 158 14.79 -8.68 -13.53
CA ILE A 158 14.39 -7.63 -12.59
C ILE A 158 15.08 -7.86 -11.25
N ARG A 159 15.74 -6.83 -10.73
CA ARG A 159 16.35 -6.87 -9.40
C ARG A 159 15.29 -6.88 -8.32
N ILE A 160 15.47 -7.70 -7.28
CA ILE A 160 14.54 -7.83 -6.17
C ILE A 160 15.02 -6.99 -4.99
N SER A 161 14.11 -6.22 -4.41
CA SER A 161 14.31 -5.40 -3.22
C SER A 161 13.13 -5.54 -2.28
N MET A 162 13.39 -5.60 -0.97
CA MET A 162 12.33 -5.66 0.04
C MET A 162 12.60 -4.67 1.16
N THR A 163 11.57 -4.20 1.83
CA THR A 163 11.69 -3.35 3.02
C THR A 163 12.52 -4.04 4.11
N GLU A 164 13.27 -3.26 4.91
CA GLU A 164 14.08 -3.81 6.01
C GLU A 164 13.20 -4.22 7.19
N ASP A 165 12.22 -3.39 7.52
CA ASP A 165 11.24 -3.58 8.58
C ASP A 165 9.82 -3.59 8.03
N SER A 166 8.88 -4.18 8.79
CA SER A 166 7.44 -4.15 8.45
C SER A 166 6.82 -2.76 8.73
N ASN A 167 7.60 -1.69 8.58
CA ASN A 167 7.12 -0.34 8.79
C ASN A 167 6.45 0.17 7.51
N PRO A 168 5.16 0.56 7.54
CA PRO A 168 4.44 1.04 6.36
C PRO A 168 5.08 2.25 5.67
N THR A 169 5.91 3.03 6.38
CA THR A 169 6.61 4.20 5.82
C THR A 169 7.77 3.82 4.91
N ASP A 170 8.32 2.62 5.04
CA ASP A 170 9.46 2.18 4.23
C ASP A 170 9.07 1.72 2.82
N ASN A 171 7.77 1.48 2.60
CA ASN A 171 7.20 1.21 1.27
C ASN A 171 6.81 2.51 0.52
N GLY A 172 6.80 3.64 1.22
CA GLY A 172 6.62 4.98 0.65
C GLY A 172 7.99 5.62 0.45
N LEU A 173 8.64 5.31 -0.67
CA LEU A 173 9.90 5.97 -1.08
C LEU A 173 9.72 7.46 -1.28
#